data_567e8cc43c3699a47bf9b8f9ccf338b7
#
_entry.id   567e8cc43c3699a47bf9b8f9ccf338b7
#
_cell.length_a   1.000
_cell.length_b   1.000
_cell.length_c   1.000
_cell.angle_alpha   90.00
_cell.angle_beta   90.00
_cell.angle_gamma   90.00
#
_symmetry.space_group_name_H-M   'P 1'
#
loop_
_entity.id
_entity.type
_entity.pdbx_description
1 polymer ?
#
loop_
_entity_poly.entity_id
_entity_poly.type
_entity_poly.pdbx_seq_one_letter_code
_entity_poly.pdbx_strand_id
1 'polypeptide(L)'
;MKKYKKNKNDREYIPSYPEKYCGTYPIICRSSWEYRMCEWFDHNKSVIEWSSEGHRIKYFDTLRVKYRIYYPDFYAMFKNRNKFIIEVKPQKDMRMPLKKGGKSHKTMMMRESTFINNRDKFKAAKQYCKNLGYEFIVITEKDLFRGN
;
A
#
# COMPACT_ATOMS: atom_id res chain seq x y z
N MET A 1 3.52 -15.55 9.81
CA MET A 1 4.52 -14.96 8.89
C MET A 1 4.07 -15.20 7.45
N LYS A 2 3.93 -14.15 6.66
CA LYS A 2 3.56 -14.28 5.24
C LYS A 2 4.73 -14.94 4.50
N LYS A 3 4.52 -16.13 3.90
CA LYS A 3 5.55 -16.75 3.07
C LYS A 3 5.74 -15.89 1.82
N TYR A 4 6.89 -15.27 1.71
CA TYR A 4 7.24 -14.51 0.52
C TYR A 4 7.49 -15.45 -0.67
N LYS A 5 6.75 -15.21 -1.76
CA LYS A 5 6.95 -15.91 -3.03
C LYS A 5 7.51 -14.90 -4.04
N LYS A 6 8.79 -15.04 -4.36
CA LYS A 6 9.50 -14.13 -5.27
C LYS A 6 8.90 -14.19 -6.67
N ASN A 7 8.52 -13.03 -7.22
CA ASN A 7 8.11 -12.86 -8.60
C ASN A 7 9.27 -12.28 -9.43
N LYS A 8 9.20 -12.42 -10.74
CA LYS A 8 10.27 -11.99 -11.66
C LYS A 8 10.66 -10.52 -11.51
N ASN A 9 9.72 -9.66 -11.15
CA ASN A 9 9.94 -8.22 -11.06
C ASN A 9 10.16 -7.73 -9.61
N ASP A 10 10.24 -8.64 -8.66
CA ASP A 10 10.44 -8.28 -7.26
C ASP A 10 11.89 -7.86 -7.03
N ARG A 11 12.04 -6.77 -6.31
CA ARG A 11 13.33 -6.17 -6.01
C ARG A 11 13.49 -5.96 -4.51
N GLU A 12 14.63 -6.40 -3.97
CA GLU A 12 14.97 -6.15 -2.57
C GLU A 12 15.50 -4.72 -2.38
N TYR A 13 15.01 -4.05 -1.35
CA TYR A 13 15.52 -2.75 -0.92
C TYR A 13 16.45 -2.93 0.27
N ILE A 14 17.66 -2.36 0.18
CA ILE A 14 18.64 -2.36 1.28
C ILE A 14 18.70 -0.93 1.84
N PRO A 15 18.28 -0.70 3.10
CA PRO A 15 18.29 0.65 3.66
C PRO A 15 19.70 1.22 3.83
N SER A 16 19.85 2.51 3.49
CA SER A 16 21.04 3.28 3.81
C SER A 16 21.07 3.66 5.29
N TYR A 17 19.89 3.80 5.90
CA TYR A 17 19.71 4.16 7.31
C TYR A 17 18.87 3.08 8.02
N PRO A 18 19.47 1.89 8.28
CA PRO A 18 18.72 0.77 8.84
C PRO A 18 18.12 1.02 10.22
N GLU A 19 18.66 1.97 10.97
CA GLU A 19 18.16 2.37 12.29
C GLU A 19 16.75 2.96 12.23
N LYS A 20 16.32 3.47 11.07
CA LYS A 20 14.96 3.99 10.84
C LYS A 20 13.95 2.88 10.50
N TYR A 21 14.43 1.75 10.03
CA TYR A 21 13.56 0.67 9.58
C TYR A 21 13.14 -0.21 10.77
N CYS A 22 11.84 -0.20 11.07
CA CYS A 22 11.28 -0.94 12.20
C CYS A 22 10.55 -2.23 11.81
N GLY A 23 10.62 -2.64 10.55
CA GLY A 23 9.96 -3.84 10.03
C GLY A 23 10.89 -5.06 9.98
N THR A 24 10.46 -6.05 9.21
CA THR A 24 11.21 -7.29 9.02
C THR A 24 11.98 -7.29 7.70
N TYR A 25 13.04 -8.09 7.64
CA TYR A 25 13.83 -8.30 6.43
C TYR A 25 13.52 -9.67 5.82
N PRO A 26 13.66 -9.83 4.50
CA PRO A 26 14.06 -8.82 3.51
C PRO A 26 12.91 -7.83 3.21
N ILE A 27 13.29 -6.62 2.76
CA ILE A 27 12.33 -5.61 2.28
C ILE A 27 12.16 -5.84 0.79
N ILE A 28 10.97 -6.32 0.39
CA ILE A 28 10.70 -6.69 -0.99
C ILE A 28 9.71 -5.71 -1.61
N CYS A 29 10.15 -5.06 -2.69
CA CYS A 29 9.32 -4.16 -3.48
C CYS A 29 8.82 -4.90 -4.73
N ARG A 30 7.51 -4.88 -4.94
CA ARG A 30 6.85 -5.56 -6.07
C ARG A 30 6.61 -4.66 -7.25
N SER A 31 6.93 -3.37 -7.10
CA SER A 31 6.84 -2.37 -8.15
C SER A 31 7.94 -1.34 -7.98
N SER A 32 8.23 -0.61 -9.06
CA SER A 32 9.15 0.53 -9.02
C SER A 32 8.64 1.66 -8.11
N TRP A 33 7.33 1.80 -7.99
CA TRP A 33 6.72 2.80 -7.11
C TRP A 33 6.95 2.48 -5.64
N GLU A 34 6.82 1.22 -5.27
CA GLU A 34 7.14 0.77 -3.90
C GLU A 34 8.61 0.99 -3.59
N TYR A 35 9.50 0.67 -4.52
CA TYR A 35 10.94 0.90 -4.36
C TYR A 35 11.25 2.39 -4.14
N ARG A 36 10.64 3.25 -4.95
CA ARG A 36 10.76 4.70 -4.82
C ARG A 36 10.27 5.20 -3.46
N MET A 37 9.20 4.63 -2.94
CA MET A 37 8.70 4.96 -1.61
C MET A 37 9.68 4.54 -0.52
N CYS A 38 10.30 3.37 -0.63
CA CYS A 38 11.34 2.95 0.31
C CYS A 38 12.51 3.94 0.33
N GLU A 39 12.99 4.37 -0.82
CA GLU A 39 14.03 5.38 -0.93
C GLU A 39 13.62 6.68 -0.24
N TRP A 40 12.39 7.11 -0.46
CA TRP A 40 11.88 8.34 0.12
C TRP A 40 11.81 8.27 1.64
N PHE A 41 11.28 7.19 2.20
CA PHE A 41 11.23 7.01 3.67
C PHE A 41 12.62 6.96 4.27
N ASP A 42 13.52 6.24 3.63
CA ASP A 42 14.89 6.03 4.11
C ASP A 42 15.70 7.33 4.15
N HIS A 43 15.60 8.14 3.09
CA HIS A 43 16.39 9.36 2.94
C HIS A 43 15.71 10.64 3.46
N ASN A 44 14.43 10.60 3.80
CA ASN A 44 13.72 11.79 4.28
C ASN A 44 13.98 12.00 5.77
N LYS A 45 14.61 13.12 6.11
CA LYS A 45 14.95 13.47 7.50
C LYS A 45 13.74 13.66 8.41
N SER A 46 12.56 13.94 7.84
CA SER A 46 11.32 14.09 8.61
C SER A 46 10.71 12.76 9.03
N VAL A 47 11.13 11.65 8.41
CA VAL A 47 10.69 10.30 8.77
C VAL A 47 11.58 9.75 9.88
N ILE A 48 10.98 9.41 11.02
CA ILE A 48 11.69 8.83 12.17
C ILE A 48 11.81 7.31 12.03
N GLU A 49 10.71 6.67 11.65
CA GLU A 49 10.67 5.21 11.46
C GLU A 49 9.69 4.83 10.36
N TRP A 50 9.92 3.70 9.74
CA TRP A 50 9.06 3.16 8.70
C TRP A 50 9.18 1.65 8.58
N SER A 51 8.18 1.01 7.98
CA SER A 51 8.22 -0.42 7.68
C SER A 51 7.45 -0.76 6.42
N SER A 52 7.81 -1.87 5.81
CA SER A 52 7.15 -2.46 4.64
C SER A 52 6.34 -3.68 5.07
N GLU A 53 5.05 -3.71 4.70
CA GLU A 53 4.12 -4.83 4.96
C GLU A 53 4.09 -5.30 6.44
N GLY A 54 4.40 -4.40 7.39
CA GLY A 54 4.50 -4.72 8.82
C GLY A 54 3.17 -4.77 9.56
N HIS A 55 2.09 -4.27 8.97
CA HIS A 55 0.76 -4.24 9.58
C HIS A 55 -0.16 -5.26 8.93
N ARG A 56 -1.00 -5.86 9.76
CA ARG A 56 -1.92 -6.92 9.37
C ARG A 56 -3.33 -6.50 9.74
N ILE A 57 -4.18 -6.28 8.72
CA ILE A 57 -5.53 -5.76 8.90
C ILE A 57 -6.55 -6.79 8.43
N LYS A 58 -7.43 -7.20 9.33
CA LYS A 58 -8.57 -8.05 9.00
C LYS A 58 -9.64 -7.20 8.31
N TYR A 59 -10.14 -7.65 7.16
CA TYR A 59 -11.21 -6.98 6.45
C TYR A 59 -12.25 -8.00 5.94
N PHE A 60 -13.47 -7.52 5.75
CA PHE A 60 -14.53 -8.35 5.17
C PHE A 60 -14.56 -8.16 3.65
N ASP A 61 -14.28 -9.24 2.92
CA ASP A 61 -14.32 -9.28 1.46
C ASP A 61 -15.76 -9.53 1.02
N THR A 62 -16.43 -8.49 0.51
CA THR A 62 -17.84 -8.57 0.12
C THR A 62 -18.06 -9.41 -1.13
N LEU A 63 -17.07 -9.53 -2.02
CA LEU A 63 -17.17 -10.35 -3.22
C LEU A 63 -17.13 -11.85 -2.89
N ARG A 64 -16.29 -12.23 -1.93
CA ARG A 64 -16.11 -13.64 -1.50
C ARG A 64 -16.91 -13.98 -0.26
N VAL A 65 -17.56 -12.99 0.35
CA VAL A 65 -18.39 -13.13 1.58
C VAL A 65 -17.62 -13.83 2.68
N LYS A 66 -16.41 -13.37 2.97
CA LYS A 66 -15.56 -13.91 4.05
C LYS A 66 -14.54 -12.89 4.53
N TYR A 67 -14.05 -13.09 5.76
CA TYR A 67 -12.93 -12.31 6.27
C TYR A 67 -11.62 -12.75 5.62
N ARG A 68 -10.79 -11.76 5.31
CA ARG A 68 -9.45 -11.96 4.76
C ARG A 68 -8.48 -11.02 5.46
N ILE A 69 -7.19 -11.22 5.20
CA ILE A 69 -6.13 -10.38 5.75
C ILE A 69 -5.58 -9.48 4.65
N TYR A 70 -5.43 -8.21 5.00
CA TYR A 70 -4.83 -7.18 4.17
C TYR A 70 -3.51 -6.72 4.80
N TYR A 71 -2.47 -6.65 4.00
CA TYR A 71 -1.18 -6.10 4.38
C TYR A 71 -0.95 -4.80 3.62
N PRO A 72 -1.16 -3.63 4.25
CA PRO A 72 -0.83 -2.35 3.63
C PRO A 72 0.64 -2.26 3.27
N ASP A 73 0.96 -1.50 2.22
CA ASP A 73 2.32 -1.45 1.72
C ASP A 73 3.32 -0.92 2.75
N PHE A 74 2.97 0.15 3.46
CA PHE A 74 3.91 0.83 4.35
C PHE A 74 3.26 1.37 5.62
N TYR A 75 4.12 1.54 6.61
CA TYR A 75 3.89 2.35 7.82
C TYR A 75 5.02 3.38 7.91
N ALA A 76 4.70 4.59 8.37
CA ALA A 76 5.71 5.61 8.65
C ALA A 76 5.29 6.51 9.81
N MET A 77 6.28 6.91 10.62
CA MET A 77 6.13 7.94 11.65
C MET A 77 7.04 9.11 11.34
N PHE A 78 6.51 10.31 11.43
CA PHE A 78 7.22 11.56 11.18
C PHE A 78 7.67 12.23 12.48
N LYS A 79 8.54 13.25 12.38
CA LYS A 79 9.07 13.99 13.54
C LYS A 79 7.99 14.57 14.45
N ASN A 80 6.85 14.97 13.90
CA ASN A 80 5.71 15.47 14.66
C ASN A 80 4.93 14.37 15.40
N ARG A 81 5.41 13.12 15.34
CA ARG A 81 4.79 11.92 15.94
C ARG A 81 3.53 11.44 15.23
N ASN A 82 3.14 12.03 14.10
CA ASN A 82 2.06 11.51 13.28
C ASN A 82 2.46 10.20 12.63
N LYS A 83 1.56 9.23 12.69
CA LYS A 83 1.75 7.87 12.18
C LYS A 83 0.77 7.58 11.06
N PHE A 84 1.26 6.99 10.00
CA PHE A 84 0.49 6.73 8.78
C PHE A 84 0.59 5.27 8.37
N ILE A 85 -0.53 4.73 7.94
CA ILE A 85 -0.58 3.51 7.14
C ILE A 85 -0.76 3.95 5.69
N ILE A 86 0.08 3.45 4.80
CA ILE A 86 0.23 3.97 3.44
C ILE A 86 0.06 2.83 2.44
N GLU A 87 -0.79 3.05 1.45
CA GLU A 87 -0.99 2.16 0.32
C GLU A 87 -0.63 2.89 -0.97
N VAL A 88 0.08 2.22 -1.86
CA VAL A 88 0.44 2.75 -3.19
C VAL A 88 -0.46 2.12 -4.23
N LYS A 89 -1.23 2.92 -4.95
CA LYS A 89 -2.19 2.46 -5.97
C LYS A 89 -2.20 3.37 -7.18
N PRO A 90 -2.39 2.80 -8.40
CA PRO A 90 -2.68 3.62 -9.57
C PRO A 90 -3.98 4.40 -9.39
N GLN A 91 -4.01 5.63 -9.86
CA GLN A 91 -5.20 6.50 -9.80
C GLN A 91 -6.41 5.84 -10.43
N LYS A 92 -6.23 5.07 -11.49
CA LYS A 92 -7.32 4.34 -12.17
C LYS A 92 -8.05 3.35 -11.26
N ASP A 93 -7.36 2.80 -10.24
CA ASP A 93 -7.94 1.83 -9.30
C ASP A 93 -8.71 2.51 -8.16
N MET A 94 -8.68 3.85 -8.10
CA MET A 94 -9.38 4.66 -7.09
C MET A 94 -10.81 5.01 -7.48
N ARG A 95 -11.28 4.61 -8.66
CA ARG A 95 -12.65 4.85 -9.13
C ARG A 95 -13.20 3.63 -9.82
N MET A 96 -14.56 3.55 -9.80
CA MET A 96 -15.27 2.53 -10.57
C MET A 96 -14.94 2.67 -12.05
N PRO A 97 -14.55 1.57 -12.72
CA PRO A 97 -14.26 1.62 -14.16
C PRO A 97 -15.48 2.07 -14.98
N LEU A 98 -15.23 2.98 -15.91
CA LEU A 98 -16.22 3.40 -16.89
C LEU A 98 -16.22 2.43 -18.08
N LYS A 99 -17.41 2.10 -18.57
CA LYS A 99 -17.56 1.31 -19.80
C LYS A 99 -17.11 2.15 -20.99
N LYS A 100 -15.85 1.94 -21.43
CA LYS A 100 -15.33 2.56 -22.66
C LYS A 100 -15.24 1.50 -23.75
N GLY A 101 -15.62 1.85 -24.97
CA GLY A 101 -15.53 0.99 -26.13
C GLY A 101 -14.14 0.35 -26.29
N GLY A 102 -14.08 -0.88 -26.74
CA GLY A 102 -12.86 -1.62 -26.98
C GLY A 102 -12.36 -2.50 -25.84
N LYS A 103 -12.91 -2.40 -24.64
CA LYS A 103 -12.55 -3.29 -23.53
C LYS A 103 -13.47 -4.51 -23.47
N SER A 104 -12.87 -5.68 -23.29
CA SER A 104 -13.62 -6.91 -23.12
C SER A 104 -14.44 -6.89 -21.83
N HIS A 105 -15.56 -7.62 -21.82
CA HIS A 105 -16.39 -7.83 -20.64
C HIS A 105 -15.58 -8.38 -19.46
N LYS A 106 -14.67 -9.33 -19.73
CA LYS A 106 -13.76 -9.91 -18.74
C LYS A 106 -12.86 -8.84 -18.09
N THR A 107 -12.29 -7.93 -18.87
CA THR A 107 -11.44 -6.84 -18.37
C THR A 107 -12.25 -5.90 -17.47
N MET A 108 -13.48 -5.55 -17.87
CA MET A 108 -14.36 -4.71 -17.06
C MET A 108 -14.73 -5.36 -15.74
N MET A 109 -15.07 -6.64 -15.74
CA MET A 109 -15.36 -7.40 -14.51
C MET A 109 -14.17 -7.44 -13.56
N MET A 110 -12.95 -7.65 -14.08
CA MET A 110 -11.74 -7.65 -13.27
C MET A 110 -11.49 -6.29 -12.63
N ARG A 111 -11.71 -5.19 -13.35
CA ARG A 111 -11.53 -3.83 -12.83
C ARG A 111 -12.55 -3.49 -11.75
N GLU A 112 -13.80 -3.86 -11.95
CA GLU A 112 -14.87 -3.69 -10.97
C GLU A 112 -14.56 -4.46 -9.69
N SER A 113 -14.13 -5.72 -9.82
CA SER A 113 -13.72 -6.56 -8.69
C SER A 113 -12.55 -5.96 -7.91
N THR A 114 -11.56 -5.44 -8.62
CA THR A 114 -10.41 -4.74 -8.01
C THR A 114 -10.86 -3.52 -7.23
N PHE A 115 -11.72 -2.70 -7.81
CA PHE A 115 -12.25 -1.51 -7.14
C PHE A 115 -13.03 -1.87 -5.87
N ILE A 116 -13.91 -2.85 -5.93
CA ILE A 116 -14.72 -3.30 -4.78
C ILE A 116 -13.82 -3.86 -3.68
N ASN A 117 -12.84 -4.68 -4.06
CA ASN A 117 -11.90 -5.27 -3.10
C ASN A 117 -11.05 -4.19 -2.41
N ASN A 118 -10.56 -3.20 -3.15
CA ASN A 118 -9.83 -2.07 -2.59
C ASN A 118 -10.72 -1.26 -1.64
N ARG A 119 -11.98 -1.02 -2.01
CA ARG A 119 -12.94 -0.33 -1.14
C ARG A 119 -13.12 -1.05 0.19
N ASP A 120 -13.26 -2.37 0.17
CA ASP A 120 -13.39 -3.18 1.38
C ASP A 120 -12.13 -3.11 2.27
N LYS A 121 -10.95 -3.21 1.66
CA LYS A 121 -9.65 -3.08 2.34
C LYS A 121 -9.47 -1.70 2.96
N PHE A 122 -9.78 -0.64 2.22
CA PHE A 122 -9.57 0.74 2.67
C PHE A 122 -10.53 1.12 3.79
N LYS A 123 -11.76 0.62 3.74
CA LYS A 123 -12.71 0.79 4.85
C LYS A 123 -12.17 0.20 6.14
N ALA A 124 -11.65 -1.02 6.08
CA ALA A 124 -11.05 -1.69 7.24
C ALA A 124 -9.77 -0.96 7.70
N ALA A 125 -8.94 -0.50 6.77
CA ALA A 125 -7.72 0.24 7.07
C ALA A 125 -8.01 1.56 7.79
N LYS A 126 -9.02 2.30 7.35
CA LYS A 126 -9.46 3.55 8.01
C LYS A 126 -9.92 3.30 9.45
N GLN A 127 -10.69 2.24 9.67
CA GLN A 127 -11.14 1.89 11.01
C GLN A 127 -9.97 1.44 11.89
N TYR A 128 -9.08 0.63 11.37
CA TYR A 128 -7.86 0.20 12.03
C TYR A 128 -7.01 1.39 12.48
N CYS A 129 -6.78 2.34 11.59
CA CYS A 129 -6.02 3.56 11.86
C CYS A 129 -6.72 4.43 12.91
N LYS A 130 -8.04 4.59 12.81
CA LYS A 130 -8.82 5.35 13.79
C LYS A 130 -8.67 4.78 15.20
N ASN A 131 -8.69 3.45 15.33
CA ASN A 131 -8.54 2.79 16.62
C ASN A 131 -7.16 2.99 17.24
N LEU A 132 -6.12 3.17 16.42
CA LEU A 132 -4.74 3.36 16.86
C LEU A 132 -4.30 4.83 16.93
N GLY A 133 -5.12 5.76 16.48
CA GLY A 133 -4.73 7.16 16.36
C GLY A 133 -3.79 7.42 15.18
N TYR A 134 -3.83 6.57 14.15
CA TYR A 134 -3.07 6.71 12.90
C TYR A 134 -3.95 7.31 11.82
N GLU A 135 -3.33 7.74 10.72
CA GLU A 135 -4.03 8.14 9.51
C GLU A 135 -3.77 7.11 8.39
N PHE A 136 -4.78 6.83 7.58
CA PHE A 136 -4.65 6.02 6.39
C PHE A 136 -4.61 6.90 5.15
N ILE A 137 -3.58 6.74 4.31
CA ILE A 137 -3.44 7.49 3.07
C ILE A 137 -3.13 6.56 1.90
N VAL A 138 -3.64 6.93 0.73
CA VAL A 138 -3.34 6.26 -0.53
C VAL A 138 -2.50 7.20 -1.39
N ILE A 139 -1.33 6.71 -1.80
CA ILE A 139 -0.41 7.43 -2.67
C ILE A 139 -0.61 6.93 -4.10
N THR A 140 -0.75 7.85 -5.03
CA THR A 140 -0.91 7.55 -6.45
C THR A 140 0.25 8.12 -7.26
N GLU A 141 0.29 7.84 -8.58
CA GLU A 141 1.28 8.43 -9.49
C GLU A 141 1.26 9.96 -9.46
N LYS A 142 0.14 10.57 -9.13
CA LYS A 142 0.05 12.04 -9.00
C LYS A 142 0.91 12.56 -7.86
N ASP A 143 1.03 11.79 -6.78
CA ASP A 143 1.85 12.14 -5.63
C ASP A 143 3.32 11.82 -5.87
N LEU A 144 3.61 10.66 -6.46
CA LEU A 144 4.97 10.15 -6.69
C LEU A 144 5.72 10.97 -7.75
N PHE A 145 5.01 11.44 -8.77
CA PHE A 145 5.58 12.13 -9.93
C PHE A 145 5.22 13.61 -9.99
N ARG A 146 4.74 14.18 -8.90
CA ARG A 146 4.66 15.63 -8.76
C ARG A 146 6.07 16.20 -8.92
N GLY A 147 6.29 16.95 -10.01
CA GLY A 147 7.57 17.54 -10.31
C GLY A 147 8.08 18.40 -9.15
N ASN A 148 9.27 18.13 -8.76
CA ASN A 148 10.04 19.05 -7.92
C ASN A 148 10.64 20.13 -8.81
#